data_7fbde9dd7875fb84906596cbb5479920
#
_entry.id   7fbde9dd7875fb84906596cbb5479920
#
_cell.length_a   1.000
_cell.length_b   1.000
_cell.length_c   1.000
_cell.angle_alpha   90.00
_cell.angle_beta   90.00
_cell.angle_gamma   90.00
#
_symmetry.space_group_name_H-M   'P 1'
#
loop_
_entity.id
_entity.type
_entity.pdbx_description
1 polymer ?
#
loop_
_entity_poly.entity_id
_entity_poly.type
_entity_poly.pdbx_seq_one_letter_code
_entity_poly.pdbx_strand_id
1 'polypeptide(L)'
;MQDGEVDKTVRSVERTPLDEFDPISVFLFGAAQKANDIQFQYKLGGPSQWEMLHYDKKGDKYDCHIDTVNYDNGYARKLTVMGYLNDEYKGGKFYFMTHADERHYVDIGKGSVLVFPPYIMHGVEPVEEGARESVVGWITGPKFR
;
A
#
# COMPACT_ATOMS: atom_id res chain seq x y z
N MET A 1 12.72 2.41 -9.58
CA MET A 1 12.02 1.69 -10.65
C MET A 1 11.25 2.68 -11.50
N GLN A 2 11.29 2.53 -12.78
CA GLN A 2 10.57 3.42 -13.69
C GLN A 2 9.07 3.09 -13.68
N ASP A 3 8.27 4.13 -13.85
CA ASP A 3 6.82 3.96 -13.94
C ASP A 3 6.45 3.13 -15.18
N GLY A 4 5.52 2.21 -15.01
CA GLY A 4 5.04 1.36 -16.07
C GLY A 4 5.83 0.08 -16.31
N GLU A 5 7.03 -0.03 -15.75
CA GLU A 5 7.80 -1.26 -15.84
C GLU A 5 7.48 -2.18 -14.66
N VAL A 6 7.25 -3.44 -14.95
CA VAL A 6 7.03 -4.47 -13.94
C VAL A 6 8.21 -5.43 -13.95
N ASP A 7 8.95 -5.45 -12.87
CA ASP A 7 9.94 -6.48 -12.63
C ASP A 7 9.24 -7.67 -11.99
N LYS A 8 9.00 -8.71 -12.79
CA LYS A 8 8.27 -9.90 -12.34
C LYS A 8 9.02 -10.71 -11.29
N THR A 9 10.31 -10.44 -11.06
CA THR A 9 11.05 -11.06 -9.97
C THR A 9 10.71 -10.44 -8.61
N VAL A 10 10.30 -9.16 -8.60
CA VAL A 10 9.94 -8.42 -7.38
C VAL A 10 8.42 -8.33 -7.24
N ARG A 11 7.76 -8.07 -8.34
CA ARG A 11 6.33 -7.78 -8.34
C ARG A 11 5.66 -8.36 -9.59
N SER A 12 4.60 -9.13 -9.39
CA SER A 12 3.76 -9.64 -10.48
C SER A 12 2.29 -9.33 -10.21
N VAL A 13 2.01 -8.07 -9.95
CA VAL A 13 0.68 -7.57 -9.64
C VAL A 13 0.23 -6.64 -10.76
N GLU A 14 -1.03 -6.72 -11.14
CA GLU A 14 -1.61 -5.79 -12.09
C GLU A 14 -2.10 -4.55 -11.35
N ARG A 15 -1.76 -3.36 -11.86
CA ARG A 15 -2.10 -2.07 -11.25
C ARG A 15 -3.01 -1.29 -12.16
N THR A 16 -4.06 -0.72 -11.60
CA THR A 16 -4.97 0.18 -12.29
C THR A 16 -5.04 1.50 -11.53
N PRO A 17 -4.68 2.63 -12.16
CA PRO A 17 -4.79 3.94 -11.51
C PRO A 17 -6.22 4.21 -11.06
N LEU A 18 -6.35 4.86 -9.91
CA LEU A 18 -7.64 5.23 -9.33
C LEU A 18 -7.62 6.74 -9.07
N ASP A 19 -8.69 7.42 -9.44
CA ASP A 19 -8.81 8.85 -9.25
C ASP A 19 -8.88 9.20 -7.76
N GLU A 20 -8.27 10.32 -7.37
CA GLU A 20 -8.31 10.77 -5.97
C GLU A 20 -9.71 11.16 -5.49
N PHE A 21 -10.62 11.43 -6.40
CA PHE A 21 -12.01 11.72 -6.09
C PHE A 21 -12.94 10.52 -6.19
N ASP A 22 -12.41 9.33 -6.55
CA ASP A 22 -13.17 8.10 -6.48
C ASP A 22 -13.66 7.89 -5.03
N PRO A 23 -14.90 7.42 -4.83
CA PRO A 23 -15.43 7.21 -3.48
C PRO A 23 -14.54 6.34 -2.59
N ILE A 24 -13.87 5.34 -3.15
CA ILE A 24 -12.95 4.48 -2.40
C ILE A 24 -11.74 5.30 -1.93
N SER A 25 -11.15 6.10 -2.82
CA SER A 25 -10.01 6.95 -2.48
C SER A 25 -10.37 7.97 -1.39
N VAL A 26 -11.53 8.59 -1.52
CA VAL A 26 -12.03 9.57 -0.53
C VAL A 26 -12.22 8.91 0.83
N PHE A 27 -12.82 7.72 0.86
CA PHE A 27 -13.02 6.98 2.10
C PHE A 27 -11.69 6.63 2.76
N LEU A 28 -10.75 6.11 2.00
CA LEU A 28 -9.44 5.71 2.52
C LEU A 28 -8.63 6.90 2.98
N PHE A 29 -8.72 8.02 2.27
CA PHE A 29 -8.06 9.27 2.70
C PHE A 29 -8.59 9.72 4.06
N GLY A 30 -9.91 9.69 4.26
CA GLY A 30 -10.53 10.04 5.54
C GLY A 30 -10.10 9.12 6.68
N ALA A 31 -10.03 7.82 6.42
CA ALA A 31 -9.55 6.85 7.41
C ALA A 31 -8.10 7.11 7.79
N ALA A 32 -7.26 7.42 6.82
CA ALA A 32 -5.86 7.74 7.04
C ALA A 32 -5.69 9.04 7.83
N GLN A 33 -6.50 10.04 7.57
CA GLN A 33 -6.48 11.29 8.35
C GLN A 33 -6.78 11.04 9.82
N LYS A 34 -7.76 10.20 10.13
CA LYS A 34 -8.08 9.82 11.51
C LYS A 34 -6.91 9.10 12.17
N ALA A 35 -6.30 8.15 11.48
CA ALA A 35 -5.14 7.44 11.99
C ALA A 35 -3.97 8.40 12.22
N ASN A 36 -3.78 9.35 11.32
CA ASN A 36 -2.73 10.35 11.47
C ASN A 36 -2.95 11.26 12.69
N ASP A 37 -4.17 11.68 12.92
CA ASP A 37 -4.49 12.55 14.07
C ASP A 37 -4.20 11.87 15.40
N ILE A 38 -4.39 10.55 15.46
CA ILE A 38 -4.23 9.78 16.69
C ILE A 38 -2.80 9.27 16.86
N GLN A 39 -2.21 8.73 15.79
CA GLN A 39 -1.00 7.92 15.87
C GLN A 39 0.25 8.64 15.36
N PHE A 40 0.21 9.11 14.11
CA PHE A 40 1.42 9.58 13.44
C PHE A 40 1.65 11.07 13.62
N GLN A 41 0.61 11.84 13.54
CA GLN A 41 0.66 13.31 13.69
C GLN A 41 1.62 13.98 12.71
N TYR A 42 1.71 13.43 11.50
CA TYR A 42 2.49 14.01 10.43
C TYR A 42 1.78 15.22 9.83
N LYS A 43 2.56 16.15 9.32
CA LYS A 43 2.02 17.25 8.53
C LYS A 43 1.70 16.72 7.13
N LEU A 44 0.44 16.74 6.79
CA LEU A 44 -0.07 16.34 5.47
C LEU A 44 -0.43 17.61 4.68
N GLY A 45 -0.54 17.48 3.38
CA GLY A 45 -0.94 18.60 2.53
C GLY A 45 -0.16 18.60 1.23
N GLY A 46 -0.55 17.74 0.34
CA GLY A 46 0.02 17.59 -0.98
C GLY A 46 -0.87 16.67 -1.80
N PRO A 47 -0.48 16.38 -3.03
CA PRO A 47 -1.25 15.46 -3.86
C PRO A 47 -1.25 14.04 -3.27
N SER A 48 -2.34 13.33 -3.47
CA SER A 48 -2.44 11.90 -3.16
C SER A 48 -2.48 11.09 -4.45
N GLN A 49 -2.03 9.86 -4.36
CA GLN A 49 -1.96 8.95 -5.50
C GLN A 49 -2.59 7.62 -5.09
N TRP A 50 -3.45 7.08 -5.94
CA TRP A 50 -4.21 5.87 -5.62
C TRP A 50 -4.18 4.89 -6.79
N GLU A 51 -4.16 3.60 -6.46
CA GLU A 51 -4.25 2.55 -7.47
C GLU A 51 -4.88 1.29 -6.90
N MET A 52 -5.56 0.56 -7.77
CA MET A 52 -6.04 -0.78 -7.46
C MET A 52 -4.97 -1.80 -7.81
N LEU A 53 -4.79 -2.76 -6.93
CA LEU A 53 -3.85 -3.86 -7.11
C LEU A 53 -4.61 -5.17 -7.25
N HIS A 54 -4.35 -5.87 -8.36
CA HIS A 54 -5.00 -7.14 -8.70
C HIS A 54 -3.96 -8.26 -8.70
N TYR A 55 -4.05 -9.13 -7.72
CA TYR A 55 -3.25 -10.35 -7.63
C TYR A 55 -4.16 -11.50 -8.06
N ASP A 56 -4.37 -11.65 -9.37
CA ASP A 56 -5.40 -12.54 -9.91
C ASP A 56 -4.85 -13.82 -10.53
N LYS A 57 -3.54 -13.98 -10.56
CA LYS A 57 -2.88 -15.18 -11.05
C LYS A 57 -2.14 -15.88 -9.92
N LYS A 58 -2.14 -17.21 -9.95
CA LYS A 58 -1.35 -18.00 -9.02
C LYS A 58 0.11 -17.56 -9.09
N GLY A 59 0.67 -17.25 -7.94
CA GLY A 59 2.04 -16.78 -7.82
C GLY A 59 2.19 -15.27 -7.83
N ASP A 60 1.14 -14.51 -8.12
CA ASP A 60 1.19 -13.05 -8.05
C ASP A 60 1.58 -12.61 -6.64
N LYS A 61 2.56 -11.73 -6.58
CA LYS A 61 3.22 -11.35 -5.33
C LYS A 61 3.78 -9.95 -5.39
N TYR A 62 4.23 -9.48 -4.25
CA TYR A 62 5.05 -8.28 -4.14
C TYR A 62 6.12 -8.53 -3.08
N ASP A 63 7.36 -8.69 -3.49
CA ASP A 63 8.47 -8.97 -2.56
C ASP A 63 8.68 -7.78 -1.61
N CYS A 64 9.37 -8.07 -0.52
CA CYS A 64 9.63 -7.08 0.52
C CYS A 64 10.33 -5.86 -0.05
N HIS A 65 9.78 -4.69 0.25
CA HIS A 65 10.27 -3.40 -0.25
C HIS A 65 9.85 -2.28 0.69
N ILE A 66 10.42 -1.11 0.48
CA ILE A 66 9.88 0.14 1.02
C ILE A 66 9.27 0.93 -0.13
N ASP A 67 8.31 1.77 0.18
CA ASP A 67 7.76 2.67 -0.82
C ASP A 67 8.69 3.88 -0.97
N THR A 68 8.74 4.43 -2.18
CA THR A 68 9.51 5.65 -2.43
C THR A 68 8.95 6.78 -1.58
N VAL A 69 9.81 7.43 -0.80
CA VAL A 69 9.40 8.46 0.15
C VAL A 69 9.45 9.85 -0.48
N ASN A 70 10.55 10.21 -1.12
CA ASN A 70 10.77 11.58 -1.55
C ASN A 70 10.43 11.81 -3.03
N TYR A 71 9.84 12.97 -3.31
CA TYR A 71 9.63 13.47 -4.66
C TYR A 71 10.47 14.72 -4.90
N ASP A 72 10.67 15.05 -6.19
CA ASP A 72 11.52 16.19 -6.59
C ASP A 72 10.91 17.56 -6.28
N ASN A 73 9.60 17.63 -6.07
CA ASN A 73 8.87 18.89 -5.93
C ASN A 73 8.74 19.37 -4.47
N GLY A 74 9.58 18.87 -3.57
CA GLY A 74 9.53 19.28 -2.16
C GLY A 74 8.54 18.52 -1.30
N TYR A 75 7.80 17.58 -1.88
CA TYR A 75 6.86 16.72 -1.16
C TYR A 75 7.50 15.37 -0.84
N ALA A 76 6.95 14.73 0.18
CA ALA A 76 7.28 13.36 0.52
C ALA A 76 6.00 12.57 0.75
N ARG A 77 6.04 11.28 0.46
CA ARG A 77 5.00 10.36 0.92
C ARG A 77 5.12 10.24 2.43
N LYS A 78 4.04 10.54 3.12
CA LYS A 78 3.98 10.51 4.58
C LYS A 78 3.31 9.25 5.11
N LEU A 79 2.31 8.77 4.39
CA LEU A 79 1.54 7.59 4.78
C LEU A 79 1.26 6.74 3.56
N THR A 80 1.40 5.44 3.74
CA THR A 80 0.86 4.42 2.84
C THR A 80 -0.46 3.93 3.43
N VAL A 81 -1.47 3.84 2.59
CA VAL A 81 -2.83 3.46 2.98
C VAL A 81 -3.25 2.28 2.12
N MET A 82 -3.72 1.21 2.74
CA MET A 82 -4.21 0.04 2.02
C MET A 82 -5.63 -0.29 2.46
N GLY A 83 -6.49 -0.54 1.47
CA GLY A 83 -7.83 -1.04 1.70
C GLY A 83 -7.97 -2.45 1.13
N TYR A 84 -8.52 -3.36 1.91
CA TYR A 84 -8.76 -4.75 1.51
C TYR A 84 -10.16 -4.86 0.92
N LEU A 85 -10.25 -5.21 -0.37
CA LEU A 85 -11.53 -5.28 -1.08
C LEU A 85 -12.18 -6.66 -1.00
N ASN A 86 -11.38 -7.71 -0.77
CA ASN A 86 -11.88 -9.06 -0.61
C ASN A 86 -11.00 -9.88 0.32
N ASP A 87 -11.46 -11.07 0.69
CA ASP A 87 -10.70 -12.01 1.50
C ASP A 87 -10.91 -13.47 1.04
N GLU A 88 -11.52 -13.67 -0.13
CA GLU A 88 -11.81 -15.01 -0.67
C GLU A 88 -10.65 -15.51 -1.53
N TYR A 89 -9.47 -15.65 -0.92
CA TYR A 89 -8.27 -16.16 -1.58
C TYR A 89 -7.37 -16.88 -0.56
N LYS A 90 -6.46 -17.68 -1.06
CA LYS A 90 -5.43 -18.35 -0.25
C LYS A 90 -4.06 -17.82 -0.63
N GLY A 91 -3.16 -17.79 0.33
CA GLY A 91 -1.88 -17.12 0.15
C GLY A 91 -2.07 -15.61 0.15
N GLY A 92 -1.23 -14.89 -0.56
CA GLY A 92 -1.37 -13.44 -0.70
C GLY A 92 -1.33 -12.69 0.63
N LYS A 93 -0.62 -13.22 1.62
CA LYS A 93 -0.55 -12.62 2.96
C LYS A 93 0.31 -11.38 2.94
N PHE A 94 -0.22 -10.30 3.52
CA PHE A 94 0.53 -9.09 3.75
C PHE A 94 1.40 -9.23 4.99
N TYR A 95 2.61 -8.72 4.94
CA TYR A 95 3.53 -8.77 6.07
C TYR A 95 4.39 -7.51 6.17
N PHE A 96 4.79 -7.20 7.40
CA PHE A 96 5.89 -6.28 7.67
C PHE A 96 7.16 -7.08 7.97
N MET A 97 8.31 -6.54 7.57
CA MET A 97 9.60 -7.16 7.82
C MET A 97 10.34 -6.37 8.89
N THR A 98 10.85 -7.05 9.90
CA THR A 98 11.68 -6.43 10.94
C THR A 98 13.16 -6.56 10.60
N HIS A 99 13.99 -5.93 11.42
CA HIS A 99 15.46 -5.98 11.32
C HIS A 99 16.05 -7.39 11.44
N ALA A 100 15.30 -8.34 11.98
CA ALA A 100 15.71 -9.73 12.13
C ALA A 100 15.27 -10.61 10.95
N ASP A 101 14.83 -9.99 9.85
CA ASP A 101 14.27 -10.68 8.69
C ASP A 101 13.06 -11.56 9.04
N GLU A 102 12.37 -11.22 10.12
CA GLU A 102 11.14 -11.89 10.51
C GLU A 102 9.94 -11.23 9.87
N ARG A 103 9.05 -12.04 9.35
CA ARG A 103 7.79 -11.56 8.78
C ARG A 103 6.72 -11.49 9.85
N HIS A 104 6.11 -10.32 9.95
CA HIS A 104 4.97 -10.12 10.83
C HIS A 104 3.72 -9.99 9.99
N TYR A 105 2.92 -11.03 9.96
CA TYR A 105 1.72 -11.09 9.13
C TYR A 105 0.61 -10.26 9.73
N VAL A 106 -0.08 -9.53 8.86
CA VAL A 106 -1.27 -8.76 9.24
C VAL A 106 -2.47 -9.53 8.73
N ASP A 107 -3.19 -10.14 9.65
CA ASP A 107 -4.36 -10.96 9.35
C ASP A 107 -5.63 -10.13 9.51
N ILE A 108 -5.94 -9.37 8.46
CA ILE A 108 -7.15 -8.55 8.40
C ILE A 108 -7.91 -8.88 7.12
N GLY A 109 -9.24 -8.76 7.20
CA GLY A 109 -10.11 -9.17 6.12
C GLY A 109 -10.70 -8.02 5.32
N LYS A 110 -11.67 -8.38 4.50
CA LYS A 110 -12.42 -7.46 3.65
C LYS A 110 -12.97 -6.27 4.45
N GLY A 111 -12.79 -5.08 3.90
CA GLY A 111 -13.25 -3.84 4.51
C GLY A 111 -12.28 -3.23 5.50
N SER A 112 -11.17 -3.91 5.80
CA SER A 112 -10.14 -3.39 6.68
C SER A 112 -9.25 -2.36 5.98
N VAL A 113 -8.76 -1.40 6.75
CA VAL A 113 -7.84 -0.38 6.26
C VAL A 113 -6.57 -0.43 7.10
N LEU A 114 -5.44 -0.43 6.43
CA LEU A 114 -4.13 -0.44 7.06
C LEU A 114 -3.40 0.86 6.69
N VAL A 115 -2.88 1.55 7.69
CA VAL A 115 -2.16 2.82 7.49
C VAL A 115 -0.80 2.69 8.15
N PHE A 116 0.25 2.99 7.40
CA PHE A 116 1.60 2.89 7.93
C PHE A 116 2.56 3.85 7.20
N PRO A 117 3.70 4.18 7.81
CA PRO A 117 4.70 4.99 7.13
C PRO A 117 5.31 4.25 5.93
N PRO A 118 5.56 4.95 4.81
CA PRO A 118 6.03 4.29 3.58
C PRO A 118 7.43 3.67 3.69
N TYR A 119 8.22 4.08 4.67
CA TYR A 119 9.57 3.55 4.88
C TYR A 119 9.62 2.23 5.64
N ILE A 120 8.48 1.72 6.09
CA ILE A 120 8.42 0.39 6.75
C ILE A 120 8.49 -0.69 5.67
N MET A 121 9.41 -1.63 5.83
CA MET A 121 9.55 -2.75 4.89
C MET A 121 8.33 -3.66 4.95
N HIS A 122 7.77 -3.96 3.81
CA HIS A 122 6.54 -4.75 3.70
C HIS A 122 6.48 -5.49 2.37
N GLY A 123 5.59 -6.46 2.29
CA GLY A 123 5.38 -7.22 1.06
C GLY A 123 4.10 -8.05 1.10
N VAL A 124 3.85 -8.73 0.01
CA VAL A 124 2.70 -9.63 -0.16
C VAL A 124 3.22 -10.96 -0.68
N GLU A 125 2.94 -12.02 0.06
CA GLU A 125 3.33 -13.38 -0.34
C GLU A 125 2.55 -13.83 -1.57
N PRO A 126 3.07 -14.80 -2.34
CA PRO A 126 2.39 -15.29 -3.53
C PRO A 126 0.97 -15.77 -3.24
N VAL A 127 0.04 -15.40 -4.12
CA VAL A 127 -1.32 -15.92 -4.08
C VAL A 127 -1.29 -17.39 -4.53
N GLU A 128 -1.96 -18.26 -3.78
CA GLU A 128 -2.04 -19.70 -4.07
C GLU A 128 -3.34 -20.07 -4.78
N GLU A 129 -4.44 -19.45 -4.38
CA GLU A 129 -5.77 -19.67 -4.94
C GLU A 129 -6.59 -18.39 -4.89
N GLY A 130 -7.45 -18.20 -5.89
CA GLY A 130 -8.34 -17.05 -5.95
C GLY A 130 -7.62 -15.79 -6.40
N ALA A 131 -8.25 -14.65 -6.16
CA ALA A 131 -7.73 -13.34 -6.51
C ALA A 131 -7.73 -12.44 -5.27
N ARG A 132 -6.63 -11.71 -5.08
CA ARG A 132 -6.51 -10.71 -4.03
C ARG A 132 -6.69 -9.33 -4.65
N GLU A 133 -7.66 -8.59 -4.14
CA GLU A 133 -7.98 -7.24 -4.61
C GLU A 133 -7.77 -6.25 -3.47
N SER A 134 -7.00 -5.21 -3.72
CA SER A 134 -6.75 -4.16 -2.74
C SER A 134 -6.60 -2.81 -3.43
N VAL A 135 -6.72 -1.76 -2.64
CA VAL A 135 -6.40 -0.40 -3.07
C VAL A 135 -5.22 0.07 -2.23
N VAL A 136 -4.25 0.68 -2.87
CA VAL A 136 -3.15 1.34 -2.17
C VAL A 136 -3.13 2.81 -2.55
N GLY A 137 -2.83 3.64 -1.58
CA GLY A 137 -2.65 5.06 -1.82
C GLY A 137 -1.55 5.64 -0.97
N TRP A 138 -1.05 6.78 -1.40
CA TRP A 138 -0.01 7.52 -0.69
C TRP A 138 -0.47 8.94 -0.47
N ILE A 139 -0.40 9.36 0.78
CA ILE A 139 -0.72 10.73 1.17
C ILE A 139 0.60 11.45 1.39
N THR A 140 0.72 12.60 0.77
CA THR A 140 1.95 13.38 0.80
C THR A 140 1.84 14.58 1.74
N GLY A 141 2.98 15.15 2.03
CA GLY A 141 3.12 16.40 2.76
C GLY A 141 4.51 16.97 2.51
N PRO A 142 4.87 18.05 3.20
CA PRO A 142 6.22 18.58 3.09
C PRO A 142 7.23 17.54 3.55
N LYS A 143 8.43 17.58 2.99
CA LYS A 143 9.49 16.64 3.36
C LYS A 143 9.70 16.62 4.87
N PHE A 144 10.08 15.47 5.39
CA PHE A 144 10.45 15.33 6.80
C PHE A 144 11.65 16.24 7.11
N ARG A 145 11.66 16.79 8.32
CA ARG A 145 12.73 17.68 8.79
C ARG A 145 13.31 17.20 10.10
#